data_73e1e180dcfb59d7fd5e6408e8894977
#
_entry.id   73e1e180dcfb59d7fd5e6408e8894977
#
_cell.length_a   1.000
_cell.length_b   1.000
_cell.length_c   1.000
_cell.angle_alpha   90.00
_cell.angle_beta   90.00
_cell.angle_gamma   90.00
#
_symmetry.space_group_name_H-M   'P 1'
#
loop_
_entity.id
_entity.type
_entity.pdbx_description
1 polymer ?
#
loop_
_entity_poly.entity_id
_entity_poly.type
_entity_poly.pdbx_seq_one_letter_code
_entity_poly.pdbx_strand_id
1 'polypeptide(L)'
;MQTSRFLTAFWALAKPYWVSEQRAKGVTLLVTVIGLSLGLVWINVQINLWNNEFFNAIQDKRLDDFYRLLGKFTLLAFAYIGLAVYRLYLRQMLQIEWRSWLNERYLADWLRERAYYRLQLLDHGTDNPDQRIAEDLRLFVDYTLTLGLGLLSAVVTLASFIGILWTLSGALELAGVSIPGYMVWFAILYAGAGSLLTHTIGKPLIGLQFNQQRYEADYRFSLVRLRENAEGVALYRGENEELGNFRKRFASVIANWWGIMRKQKQLNFFTVSYAQLAIVFPFVVAAPRYFSGAIQLGGLMQTASAFGQVQESLSWFIDIYPSFAEWKATVDRLTGFAATLEKAREEAQRMDGERNEVLGQRWEIENLELELPQGKPLLSSATIELKPGEHVLVTGPSGAGKSTLFRALAGIWPYWKGRIKLPKGARLLFLPQKPYLPVGSLKHAVCYPEDANRFSDEEIRESLKAVGLQSLAADLGRSENWAQVLSGGEQQRLAFARALLNRPDWLFLDEATASLPEEDQAALYRLLRERLPSTTLVSIGHREGLAQYHQKRLAWHGDALLAS
;
A
#
# COMPACT_ATOMS: atom_id res chain seq x y z
N MET A 1 -10.96 25.20 9.20
CA MET A 1 -10.86 24.86 7.76
C MET A 1 -10.08 23.58 7.48
N GLN A 2 -8.96 23.27 8.12
CA GLN A 2 -8.18 22.01 7.88
C GLN A 2 -8.91 20.74 8.31
N THR A 3 -9.63 20.75 9.44
CA THR A 3 -10.36 19.59 9.98
C THR A 3 -11.51 19.15 9.09
N SER A 4 -12.25 20.09 8.50
CA SER A 4 -13.36 19.80 7.58
C SER A 4 -12.86 19.12 6.30
N ARG A 5 -11.73 19.57 5.74
CA ARG A 5 -11.11 18.94 4.56
C ARG A 5 -10.64 17.52 4.84
N PHE A 6 -10.05 17.29 6.02
CA PHE A 6 -9.60 15.96 6.42
C PHE A 6 -10.76 14.96 6.56
N LEU A 7 -11.84 15.35 7.24
CA LEU A 7 -13.03 14.50 7.39
C LEU A 7 -13.67 14.17 6.04
N THR A 8 -13.70 15.13 5.11
CA THR A 8 -14.20 14.88 3.75
C THR A 8 -13.29 13.89 3.00
N ALA A 9 -11.98 14.04 3.10
CA ALA A 9 -11.00 13.12 2.50
C ALA A 9 -11.13 11.71 3.09
N PHE A 10 -11.16 11.59 4.41
CA PHE A 10 -11.40 10.32 5.09
C PHE A 10 -12.71 9.65 4.62
N TRP A 11 -13.80 10.41 4.59
CA TRP A 11 -15.10 9.87 4.21
C TRP A 11 -15.15 9.46 2.73
N ALA A 12 -14.43 10.15 1.86
CA ALA A 12 -14.30 9.77 0.45
C ALA A 12 -13.59 8.40 0.28
N LEU A 13 -12.63 8.07 1.16
CA LEU A 13 -11.95 6.77 1.16
C LEU A 13 -12.80 5.68 1.83
N ALA A 14 -13.48 5.99 2.94
CA ALA A 14 -14.22 5.02 3.74
C ALA A 14 -15.58 4.66 3.14
N LYS A 15 -16.38 5.66 2.74
CA LYS A 15 -17.79 5.51 2.28
C LYS A 15 -18.00 4.45 1.20
N PRO A 16 -17.11 4.32 0.18
CA PRO A 16 -17.36 3.39 -0.93
C PRO A 16 -17.56 1.93 -0.49
N TYR A 17 -16.85 1.46 0.53
CA TYR A 17 -17.03 0.11 1.07
C TYR A 17 -18.44 -0.07 1.69
N TRP A 18 -18.91 0.92 2.44
CA TRP A 18 -20.19 0.86 3.16
C TRP A 18 -21.43 1.01 2.28
N VAL A 19 -21.25 1.36 1.01
CA VAL A 19 -22.33 1.43 0.00
C VAL A 19 -22.13 0.41 -1.14
N SER A 20 -21.12 -0.45 -1.05
CA SER A 20 -20.79 -1.47 -2.04
C SER A 20 -21.73 -2.69 -1.95
N GLU A 21 -21.50 -3.66 -2.83
CA GLU A 21 -22.15 -4.98 -2.81
C GLU A 21 -21.89 -5.74 -1.50
N GLN A 22 -20.79 -5.44 -0.80
CA GLN A 22 -20.43 -6.08 0.49
C GLN A 22 -21.00 -5.35 1.71
N ARG A 23 -21.81 -4.29 1.51
CA ARG A 23 -22.35 -3.45 2.60
C ARG A 23 -23.05 -4.25 3.71
N ALA A 24 -23.86 -5.25 3.34
CA ALA A 24 -24.62 -6.03 4.32
C ALA A 24 -23.69 -6.78 5.27
N LYS A 25 -22.67 -7.46 4.75
CA LYS A 25 -21.66 -8.17 5.53
C LYS A 25 -20.84 -7.22 6.41
N GLY A 26 -20.36 -6.10 5.83
CA GLY A 26 -19.57 -5.10 6.54
C GLY A 26 -20.35 -4.45 7.70
N VAL A 27 -21.58 -4.01 7.45
CA VAL A 27 -22.43 -3.38 8.47
C VAL A 27 -22.79 -4.37 9.58
N THR A 28 -23.15 -5.62 9.23
CA THR A 28 -23.46 -6.65 10.22
C THR A 28 -22.25 -6.93 11.14
N LEU A 29 -21.05 -7.07 10.56
CA LEU A 29 -19.83 -7.26 11.34
C LEU A 29 -19.56 -6.07 12.26
N LEU A 30 -19.66 -4.84 11.74
CA LEU A 30 -19.43 -3.62 12.52
C LEU A 30 -20.41 -3.51 13.69
N VAL A 31 -21.71 -3.69 13.44
CA VAL A 31 -22.75 -3.63 14.47
C VAL A 31 -22.53 -4.70 15.54
N THR A 32 -22.17 -5.92 15.12
CA THR A 32 -21.85 -7.01 16.06
C THR A 32 -20.63 -6.67 16.91
N VAL A 33 -19.54 -6.16 16.33
CA VAL A 33 -18.34 -5.76 17.06
C VAL A 33 -18.63 -4.61 18.03
N ILE A 34 -19.46 -3.64 17.64
CA ILE A 34 -19.93 -2.57 18.52
C ILE A 34 -20.74 -3.16 19.68
N GLY A 35 -21.71 -4.04 19.40
CA GLY A 35 -22.52 -4.70 20.43
C GLY A 35 -21.68 -5.49 21.43
N LEU A 36 -20.68 -6.24 20.95
CA LEU A 36 -19.73 -6.96 21.82
C LEU A 36 -18.87 -5.99 22.65
N SER A 37 -18.45 -4.86 22.07
CA SER A 37 -17.68 -3.83 22.80
C SER A 37 -18.50 -3.20 23.92
N LEU A 38 -19.78 -2.88 23.66
CA LEU A 38 -20.69 -2.38 24.68
C LEU A 38 -21.01 -3.44 25.76
N GLY A 39 -21.13 -4.71 25.36
CA GLY A 39 -21.28 -5.83 26.27
C GLY A 39 -20.10 -5.98 27.23
N LEU A 40 -18.87 -5.76 26.76
CA LEU A 40 -17.67 -5.77 27.62
C LEU A 40 -17.70 -4.62 28.64
N VAL A 41 -18.11 -3.41 28.23
CA VAL A 41 -18.27 -2.27 29.15
C VAL A 41 -19.33 -2.60 30.19
N TRP A 42 -20.46 -3.19 29.79
CA TRP A 42 -21.51 -3.59 30.72
C TRP A 42 -21.00 -4.63 31.73
N ILE A 43 -20.23 -5.66 31.31
CA ILE A 43 -19.65 -6.64 32.21
C ILE A 43 -18.66 -5.96 33.20
N ASN A 44 -17.83 -5.02 32.73
CA ASN A 44 -16.93 -4.27 33.60
C ASN A 44 -17.70 -3.50 34.71
N VAL A 45 -18.87 -2.91 34.35
CA VAL A 45 -19.78 -2.30 35.32
C VAL A 45 -20.31 -3.35 36.34
N GLN A 46 -20.72 -4.55 35.87
CA GLN A 46 -21.17 -5.64 36.76
C GLN A 46 -20.06 -6.14 37.66
N ILE A 47 -18.81 -6.24 37.19
CA ILE A 47 -17.66 -6.60 38.00
C ILE A 47 -17.37 -5.52 39.05
N ASN A 48 -17.53 -4.25 38.73
CA ASN A 48 -17.37 -3.15 39.66
C ASN A 48 -18.44 -3.21 40.77
N LEU A 49 -19.70 -3.51 40.46
CA LEU A 49 -20.77 -3.73 41.45
C LEU A 49 -20.51 -4.99 42.29
N TRP A 50 -20.05 -6.07 41.66
CA TRP A 50 -19.66 -7.30 42.35
C TRP A 50 -18.54 -7.06 43.34
N ASN A 51 -17.55 -6.22 43.05
CA ASN A 51 -16.50 -5.85 44.01
C ASN A 51 -17.09 -5.33 45.31
N ASN A 52 -18.11 -4.50 45.27
CA ASN A 52 -18.77 -3.98 46.45
C ASN A 52 -19.39 -5.12 47.29
N GLU A 53 -20.24 -5.94 46.66
CA GLU A 53 -20.93 -7.05 47.32
C GLU A 53 -19.93 -8.05 47.93
N PHE A 54 -18.88 -8.39 47.17
CA PHE A 54 -17.90 -9.41 47.52
C PHE A 54 -17.03 -9.00 48.75
N PHE A 55 -16.48 -7.79 48.72
CA PHE A 55 -15.62 -7.33 49.82
C PHE A 55 -16.45 -7.00 51.07
N ASN A 56 -17.71 -6.61 50.94
CA ASN A 56 -18.61 -6.48 52.10
C ASN A 56 -18.94 -7.85 52.71
N ALA A 57 -19.17 -8.89 51.88
CA ALA A 57 -19.38 -10.25 52.40
C ALA A 57 -18.15 -10.78 53.15
N ILE A 58 -16.94 -10.43 52.70
CA ILE A 58 -15.69 -10.77 53.41
C ILE A 58 -15.59 -10.00 54.72
N GLN A 59 -15.84 -8.70 54.73
CA GLN A 59 -15.81 -7.85 55.92
C GLN A 59 -16.78 -8.36 56.98
N ASP A 60 -18.00 -8.72 56.60
CA ASP A 60 -19.06 -9.19 57.47
C ASP A 60 -18.94 -10.70 57.78
N LYS A 61 -17.92 -11.41 57.23
CA LYS A 61 -17.67 -12.85 57.42
C LYS A 61 -18.84 -13.74 57.00
N ARG A 62 -19.59 -13.37 55.95
CA ARG A 62 -20.76 -14.10 55.42
C ARG A 62 -20.31 -15.16 54.39
N LEU A 63 -20.09 -16.41 54.87
CA LEU A 63 -19.51 -17.48 54.09
C LEU A 63 -20.39 -17.91 52.90
N ASP A 64 -21.71 -18.02 53.12
CA ASP A 64 -22.66 -18.43 52.06
C ASP A 64 -22.71 -17.41 50.92
N ASP A 65 -22.72 -16.11 51.25
CA ASP A 65 -22.66 -15.04 50.29
C ASP A 65 -21.34 -15.03 49.52
N PHE A 66 -20.23 -15.34 50.18
CA PHE A 66 -18.91 -15.46 49.56
C PHE A 66 -18.91 -16.50 48.43
N TYR A 67 -19.40 -17.74 48.68
CA TYR A 67 -19.45 -18.78 47.64
C TYR A 67 -20.42 -18.43 46.52
N ARG A 68 -21.58 -17.85 46.84
CA ARG A 68 -22.54 -17.38 45.82
C ARG A 68 -21.92 -16.31 44.91
N LEU A 69 -21.22 -15.33 45.47
CA LEU A 69 -20.56 -14.26 44.75
C LEU A 69 -19.37 -14.77 43.93
N LEU A 70 -18.63 -15.76 44.41
CA LEU A 70 -17.59 -16.42 43.63
C LEU A 70 -18.16 -17.10 42.36
N GLY A 71 -19.32 -17.77 42.49
CA GLY A 71 -20.06 -18.31 41.35
C GLY A 71 -20.52 -17.22 40.35
N LYS A 72 -21.05 -16.08 40.86
CA LYS A 72 -21.42 -14.90 40.04
C LYS A 72 -20.20 -14.37 39.24
N PHE A 73 -19.04 -14.23 39.89
CA PHE A 73 -17.81 -13.79 39.25
C PHE A 73 -17.36 -14.77 38.16
N THR A 74 -17.40 -16.06 38.44
CA THR A 74 -17.02 -17.09 37.44
C THR A 74 -17.86 -16.96 36.17
N LEU A 75 -19.17 -16.78 36.31
CA LEU A 75 -20.07 -16.57 35.16
C LEU A 75 -19.72 -15.29 34.41
N LEU A 76 -19.50 -14.16 35.12
CA LEU A 76 -19.10 -12.88 34.49
C LEU A 76 -17.77 -13.00 33.80
N ALA A 77 -16.80 -13.72 34.36
CA ALA A 77 -15.47 -13.93 33.77
C ALA A 77 -15.55 -14.75 32.49
N PHE A 78 -16.30 -15.85 32.44
CA PHE A 78 -16.49 -16.63 31.22
C PHE A 78 -17.22 -15.83 30.13
N ALA A 79 -18.25 -15.05 30.52
CA ALA A 79 -18.96 -14.17 29.61
C ALA A 79 -18.00 -13.10 29.02
N TYR A 80 -17.17 -12.48 29.89
CA TYR A 80 -16.15 -11.50 29.47
C TYR A 80 -15.16 -12.12 28.45
N ILE A 81 -14.62 -13.30 28.76
CA ILE A 81 -13.69 -14.01 27.89
C ILE A 81 -14.34 -14.29 26.52
N GLY A 82 -15.57 -14.82 26.53
CA GLY A 82 -16.30 -15.10 25.29
C GLY A 82 -16.49 -13.84 24.44
N LEU A 83 -17.00 -12.75 25.03
CA LEU A 83 -17.21 -11.49 24.34
C LEU A 83 -15.89 -10.88 23.83
N ALA A 84 -14.82 -10.91 24.62
CA ALA A 84 -13.53 -10.35 24.25
C ALA A 84 -12.89 -11.10 23.07
N VAL A 85 -12.91 -12.44 23.10
CA VAL A 85 -12.36 -13.29 22.03
C VAL A 85 -13.14 -13.09 20.74
N TYR A 86 -14.48 -13.18 20.79
CA TYR A 86 -15.30 -13.01 19.58
C TYR A 86 -15.25 -11.57 19.04
N ARG A 87 -15.16 -10.56 19.89
CA ARG A 87 -14.93 -9.18 19.46
C ARG A 87 -13.64 -9.04 18.66
N LEU A 88 -12.54 -9.60 19.17
CA LEU A 88 -11.25 -9.58 18.46
C LEU A 88 -11.33 -10.29 17.12
N TYR A 89 -11.88 -11.50 17.10
CA TYR A 89 -12.03 -12.31 15.88
C TYR A 89 -12.87 -11.60 14.82
N LEU A 90 -14.07 -11.09 15.19
CA LEU A 90 -14.96 -10.44 14.24
C LEU A 90 -14.41 -9.07 13.78
N ARG A 91 -13.65 -8.36 14.64
CA ARG A 91 -12.93 -7.15 14.22
C ARG A 91 -11.87 -7.48 13.17
N GLN A 92 -11.07 -8.53 13.38
CA GLN A 92 -10.06 -8.96 12.40
C GLN A 92 -10.72 -9.42 11.10
N MET A 93 -11.86 -10.08 11.17
CA MET A 93 -12.65 -10.46 9.99
C MET A 93 -13.14 -9.22 9.24
N LEU A 94 -13.68 -8.21 9.91
CA LEU A 94 -14.07 -6.95 9.29
C LEU A 94 -12.87 -6.24 8.66
N GLN A 95 -11.73 -6.24 9.35
CA GLN A 95 -10.49 -5.61 8.87
C GLN A 95 -10.02 -6.23 7.55
N ILE A 96 -9.96 -7.56 7.46
CA ILE A 96 -9.49 -8.22 6.24
C ILE A 96 -10.48 -8.10 5.08
N GLU A 97 -11.79 -8.18 5.34
CA GLU A 97 -12.81 -8.02 4.31
C GLU A 97 -12.79 -6.60 3.72
N TRP A 98 -12.73 -5.57 4.56
CA TRP A 98 -12.65 -4.19 4.10
C TRP A 98 -11.35 -3.93 3.34
N ARG A 99 -10.21 -4.41 3.86
CA ARG A 99 -8.92 -4.31 3.16
C ARG A 99 -8.93 -5.03 1.81
N SER A 100 -9.51 -6.24 1.72
CA SER A 100 -9.60 -7.01 0.48
C SER A 100 -10.39 -6.24 -0.58
N TRP A 101 -11.52 -5.68 -0.21
CA TRP A 101 -12.34 -4.87 -1.12
C TRP A 101 -11.61 -3.60 -1.61
N LEU A 102 -10.92 -2.89 -0.71
CA LEU A 102 -10.12 -1.73 -1.08
C LEU A 102 -8.98 -2.11 -2.00
N ASN A 103 -8.27 -3.20 -1.69
CA ASN A 103 -7.14 -3.69 -2.51
C ASN A 103 -7.58 -3.98 -3.94
N GLU A 104 -8.67 -4.72 -4.12
CA GLU A 104 -9.23 -5.04 -5.45
C GLU A 104 -9.56 -3.76 -6.23
N ARG A 105 -10.23 -2.82 -5.58
CA ARG A 105 -10.60 -1.54 -6.18
C ARG A 105 -9.38 -0.73 -6.60
N TYR A 106 -8.39 -0.57 -5.70
CA TYR A 106 -7.19 0.23 -6.00
C TYR A 106 -6.31 -0.42 -7.06
N LEU A 107 -6.22 -1.76 -7.09
CA LEU A 107 -5.54 -2.49 -8.16
C LEU A 107 -6.24 -2.28 -9.51
N ALA A 108 -7.56 -2.41 -9.55
CA ALA A 108 -8.34 -2.16 -10.75
C ALA A 108 -8.18 -0.72 -11.25
N ASP A 109 -8.24 0.26 -10.33
CA ASP A 109 -8.06 1.67 -10.65
C ASP A 109 -6.64 1.99 -11.14
N TRP A 110 -5.62 1.37 -10.58
CA TRP A 110 -4.23 1.56 -10.97
C TRP A 110 -3.90 0.95 -12.33
N LEU A 111 -4.48 -0.23 -12.63
CA LEU A 111 -4.27 -0.92 -13.92
C LEU A 111 -5.14 -0.35 -15.04
N ARG A 112 -6.29 0.24 -14.69
CA ARG A 112 -7.25 0.78 -15.66
C ARG A 112 -6.60 1.85 -16.54
N GLU A 113 -6.85 1.76 -17.85
CA GLU A 113 -6.35 2.72 -18.84
C GLU A 113 -4.83 2.94 -18.80
N ARG A 114 -4.09 1.95 -18.28
CA ARG A 114 -2.63 2.01 -18.13
C ARG A 114 -2.16 3.16 -17.23
N ALA A 115 -2.93 3.51 -16.21
CA ALA A 115 -2.62 4.59 -15.28
C ALA A 115 -1.24 4.40 -14.62
N TYR A 116 -0.83 3.16 -14.31
CA TYR A 116 0.49 2.83 -13.77
C TYR A 116 1.66 3.34 -14.64
N TYR A 117 1.51 3.31 -15.96
CA TYR A 117 2.54 3.81 -16.88
C TYR A 117 2.52 5.35 -16.98
N ARG A 118 1.34 5.95 -17.02
CA ARG A 118 1.16 7.40 -17.10
C ARG A 118 1.69 8.10 -15.84
N LEU A 119 1.49 7.51 -14.66
CA LEU A 119 2.07 8.01 -13.42
C LEU A 119 3.59 8.15 -13.49
N GLN A 120 4.28 7.20 -14.11
CA GLN A 120 5.74 7.28 -14.28
C GLN A 120 6.19 8.44 -15.19
N LEU A 121 5.32 8.90 -16.11
CA LEU A 121 5.61 10.04 -16.99
C LEU A 121 5.38 11.38 -16.30
N LEU A 122 4.41 11.46 -15.37
CA LEU A 122 3.99 12.68 -14.68
C LEU A 122 4.83 12.95 -13.42
N ASP A 123 5.16 11.91 -12.70
CA ASP A 123 5.84 12.02 -11.41
C ASP A 123 7.19 11.31 -11.48
N HIS A 124 8.28 12.07 -11.31
CA HIS A 124 9.64 11.55 -11.33
C HIS A 124 9.99 10.72 -10.06
N GLY A 125 9.04 9.94 -9.51
CA GLY A 125 9.30 8.90 -8.50
C GLY A 125 9.06 9.33 -7.05
N THR A 126 8.22 10.32 -6.79
CA THR A 126 7.85 10.76 -5.43
C THR A 126 6.75 9.91 -4.79
N ASP A 127 5.92 9.25 -5.56
CA ASP A 127 4.88 8.35 -5.04
C ASP A 127 5.22 6.87 -5.35
N ASN A 128 5.12 6.01 -4.33
CA ASN A 128 5.33 4.57 -4.44
C ASN A 128 3.97 3.85 -4.44
N PRO A 129 3.34 3.62 -5.61
CA PRO A 129 2.01 2.99 -5.71
C PRO A 129 1.93 1.63 -5.03
N ASP A 130 3.00 0.84 -5.10
CA ASP A 130 3.16 -0.45 -4.44
C ASP A 130 3.00 -0.33 -2.92
N GLN A 131 3.64 0.67 -2.29
CA GLN A 131 3.52 0.93 -0.87
C GLN A 131 2.11 1.43 -0.50
N ARG A 132 1.49 2.29 -1.34
CA ARG A 132 0.11 2.77 -1.12
C ARG A 132 -0.87 1.61 -1.08
N ILE A 133 -0.78 0.68 -2.04
CA ILE A 133 -1.69 -0.47 -2.15
C ILE A 133 -1.37 -1.53 -1.09
N ALA A 134 -0.11 -1.90 -0.91
CA ALA A 134 0.27 -2.98 0.00
C ALA A 134 0.17 -2.60 1.48
N GLU A 135 0.61 -1.40 1.86
CA GLU A 135 0.79 -1.00 3.26
C GLU A 135 -0.23 0.04 3.71
N ASP A 136 -0.40 1.16 2.98
CA ASP A 136 -1.24 2.26 3.44
C ASP A 136 -2.73 1.86 3.51
N LEU A 137 -3.24 1.01 2.60
CA LEU A 137 -4.60 0.49 2.70
C LEU A 137 -4.79 -0.37 3.97
N ARG A 138 -3.80 -1.15 4.35
CA ARG A 138 -3.80 -1.94 5.58
C ARG A 138 -3.85 -1.04 6.81
N LEU A 139 -2.96 -0.04 6.85
CA LEU A 139 -2.88 0.93 7.96
C LEU A 139 -4.15 1.76 8.07
N PHE A 140 -4.72 2.18 6.95
CA PHE A 140 -5.98 2.94 6.91
C PHE A 140 -7.12 2.20 7.59
N VAL A 141 -7.34 0.93 7.23
CA VAL A 141 -8.41 0.11 7.81
C VAL A 141 -8.14 -0.17 9.28
N ASP A 142 -6.90 -0.56 9.64
CA ASP A 142 -6.53 -0.90 11.01
C ASP A 142 -6.68 0.30 11.95
N TYR A 143 -6.12 1.44 11.60
CA TYR A 143 -6.25 2.65 12.42
C TYR A 143 -7.70 3.15 12.48
N THR A 144 -8.47 3.09 11.38
CA THR A 144 -9.87 3.51 11.40
C THR A 144 -10.69 2.69 12.38
N LEU A 145 -10.54 1.37 12.37
CA LEU A 145 -11.24 0.49 13.32
C LEU A 145 -10.71 0.66 14.75
N THR A 146 -9.40 0.79 14.93
CA THR A 146 -8.77 0.99 16.23
C THR A 146 -9.24 2.29 16.89
N LEU A 147 -9.17 3.40 16.14
CA LEU A 147 -9.57 4.72 16.63
C LEU A 147 -11.08 4.79 16.85
N GLY A 148 -11.89 4.30 15.91
CA GLY A 148 -13.35 4.37 16.01
C GLY A 148 -13.92 3.51 17.15
N LEU A 149 -13.50 2.24 17.24
CA LEU A 149 -13.96 1.34 18.29
C LEU A 149 -13.36 1.69 19.66
N GLY A 150 -12.09 2.15 19.69
CA GLY A 150 -11.45 2.63 20.90
C GLY A 150 -12.12 3.88 21.45
N LEU A 151 -12.44 4.86 20.63
CA LEU A 151 -13.18 6.06 21.01
C LEU A 151 -14.56 5.71 21.61
N LEU A 152 -15.30 4.84 20.91
CA LEU A 152 -16.60 4.38 21.41
C LEU A 152 -16.47 3.74 22.78
N SER A 153 -15.53 2.81 22.94
CA SER A 153 -15.30 2.13 24.23
C SER A 153 -14.88 3.10 25.31
N ALA A 154 -13.95 4.02 25.03
CA ALA A 154 -13.48 5.02 26.00
C ALA A 154 -14.61 5.95 26.45
N VAL A 155 -15.43 6.46 25.52
CA VAL A 155 -16.56 7.37 25.85
C VAL A 155 -17.63 6.66 26.65
N VAL A 156 -18.01 5.44 26.27
CA VAL A 156 -19.05 4.68 26.99
C VAL A 156 -18.57 4.25 28.38
N THR A 157 -17.31 3.79 28.50
CA THR A 157 -16.70 3.46 29.80
C THR A 157 -16.63 4.69 30.69
N LEU A 158 -16.15 5.81 30.16
CA LEU A 158 -16.04 7.07 30.90
C LEU A 158 -17.41 7.53 31.41
N ALA A 159 -18.44 7.55 30.55
CA ALA A 159 -19.80 7.93 30.94
C ALA A 159 -20.37 7.02 32.05
N SER A 160 -20.19 5.69 31.91
CA SER A 160 -20.66 4.71 32.87
C SER A 160 -19.97 4.87 34.25
N PHE A 161 -18.65 4.98 34.24
CA PHE A 161 -17.89 5.01 35.50
C PHE A 161 -17.81 6.40 36.13
N ILE A 162 -17.98 7.49 35.43
CA ILE A 162 -18.21 8.82 36.01
C ILE A 162 -19.51 8.81 36.84
N GLY A 163 -20.60 8.24 36.30
CA GLY A 163 -21.87 8.12 37.05
C GLY A 163 -21.70 7.33 38.32
N ILE A 164 -21.03 6.18 38.26
CA ILE A 164 -20.74 5.34 39.43
C ILE A 164 -19.86 6.08 40.47
N LEU A 165 -18.75 6.66 39.99
CA LEU A 165 -17.79 7.36 40.86
C LEU A 165 -18.40 8.59 41.51
N TRP A 166 -19.29 9.30 40.81
CA TRP A 166 -20.03 10.44 41.35
C TRP A 166 -20.93 10.05 42.53
N THR A 167 -21.69 8.96 42.36
CA THR A 167 -22.58 8.46 43.41
C THR A 167 -21.82 7.91 44.63
N LEU A 168 -20.68 7.23 44.38
CA LEU A 168 -19.87 6.64 45.46
C LEU A 168 -19.05 7.67 46.26
N SER A 169 -18.61 8.75 45.63
CA SER A 169 -17.72 9.72 46.25
C SER A 169 -18.41 10.56 47.36
N GLY A 170 -19.73 10.82 47.23
CA GLY A 170 -20.39 11.72 48.17
C GLY A 170 -19.86 13.17 48.06
N ALA A 171 -20.00 13.95 49.14
CA ALA A 171 -19.46 15.31 49.24
C ALA A 171 -18.20 15.36 50.13
N LEU A 172 -17.23 16.14 49.73
CA LEU A 172 -16.05 16.49 50.53
C LEU A 172 -16.24 17.93 51.03
N GLU A 173 -16.22 18.09 52.38
CA GLU A 173 -16.22 19.41 53.00
C GLU A 173 -14.77 19.91 53.15
N LEU A 174 -14.39 20.92 52.41
CA LEU A 174 -13.07 21.54 52.46
C LEU A 174 -13.22 23.06 52.71
N ALA A 175 -12.72 23.55 53.84
CA ALA A 175 -12.77 24.97 54.22
C ALA A 175 -14.19 25.61 54.13
N GLY A 176 -15.24 24.86 54.50
CA GLY A 176 -16.64 25.32 54.47
C GLY A 176 -17.32 25.25 53.08
N VAL A 177 -16.66 24.67 52.08
CA VAL A 177 -17.23 24.42 50.74
C VAL A 177 -17.49 22.93 50.59
N SER A 178 -18.73 22.54 50.27
CA SER A 178 -19.09 21.15 49.95
C SER A 178 -18.88 20.88 48.49
N ILE A 179 -17.96 19.97 48.14
CA ILE A 179 -17.63 19.58 46.78
C ILE A 179 -18.29 18.22 46.49
N PRO A 180 -19.43 18.16 45.79
CA PRO A 180 -20.05 16.91 45.44
C PRO A 180 -19.24 16.17 44.37
N GLY A 181 -19.22 14.85 44.39
CA GLY A 181 -18.53 14.05 43.39
C GLY A 181 -17.00 14.26 43.32
N TYR A 182 -16.38 14.62 44.43
CA TYR A 182 -14.98 15.06 44.48
C TYR A 182 -14.00 14.04 43.87
N MET A 183 -14.26 12.75 43.92
CA MET A 183 -13.41 11.72 43.32
C MET A 183 -13.35 11.85 41.79
N VAL A 184 -14.44 12.31 41.16
CA VAL A 184 -14.44 12.56 39.71
C VAL A 184 -13.51 13.72 39.36
N TRP A 185 -13.54 14.80 40.15
CA TRP A 185 -12.65 15.95 39.98
C TRP A 185 -11.18 15.57 40.15
N PHE A 186 -10.89 14.75 41.18
CA PHE A 186 -9.55 14.20 41.37
C PHE A 186 -9.11 13.29 40.24
N ALA A 187 -10.00 12.45 39.67
CA ALA A 187 -9.69 11.61 38.55
C ALA A 187 -9.35 12.46 37.29
N ILE A 188 -10.13 13.51 37.01
CA ILE A 188 -9.90 14.44 35.89
C ILE A 188 -8.55 15.18 36.11
N LEU A 189 -8.31 15.71 37.30
CA LEU A 189 -7.05 16.42 37.59
C LEU A 189 -5.84 15.50 37.46
N TYR A 190 -5.94 14.27 38.04
CA TYR A 190 -4.90 13.26 37.98
C TYR A 190 -4.60 12.85 36.54
N ALA A 191 -5.63 12.49 35.77
CA ALA A 191 -5.48 12.11 34.36
C ALA A 191 -4.94 13.28 33.52
N GLY A 192 -5.46 14.52 33.72
CA GLY A 192 -5.00 15.70 33.02
C GLY A 192 -3.53 16.04 33.29
N ALA A 193 -3.10 15.99 34.57
CA ALA A 193 -1.71 16.21 34.94
C ALA A 193 -0.79 15.12 34.37
N GLY A 194 -1.16 13.86 34.51
CA GLY A 194 -0.42 12.73 33.96
C GLY A 194 -0.25 12.81 32.45
N SER A 195 -1.31 13.18 31.79
CA SER A 195 -1.39 13.35 30.36
C SER A 195 -0.50 14.49 29.84
N LEU A 196 -0.57 15.65 30.46
CA LEU A 196 0.26 16.81 30.11
C LEU A 196 1.74 16.49 30.25
N LEU A 197 2.12 15.83 31.36
CA LEU A 197 3.49 15.43 31.62
C LEU A 197 3.97 14.36 30.65
N THR A 198 3.16 13.33 30.37
CA THR A 198 3.45 12.28 29.37
C THR A 198 3.70 12.90 28.00
N HIS A 199 2.84 13.83 27.57
CA HIS A 199 3.00 14.53 26.30
C HIS A 199 4.30 15.34 26.24
N THR A 200 4.57 16.10 27.30
CA THR A 200 5.76 16.99 27.36
C THR A 200 7.05 16.19 27.31
N ILE A 201 7.12 15.08 28.04
CA ILE A 201 8.28 14.19 28.09
C ILE A 201 8.41 13.38 26.79
N GLY A 202 7.28 12.92 26.24
CA GLY A 202 7.22 12.03 25.07
C GLY A 202 7.37 12.74 23.72
N LYS A 203 7.01 14.02 23.61
CA LYS A 203 7.06 14.80 22.37
C LYS A 203 8.36 14.67 21.57
N PRO A 204 9.57 14.70 22.15
CA PRO A 204 10.82 14.54 21.42
C PRO A 204 11.00 13.17 20.78
N LEU A 205 10.30 12.12 21.28
CA LEU A 205 10.36 10.78 20.69
C LEU A 205 9.81 10.72 19.27
N ILE A 206 8.83 11.55 18.94
CA ILE A 206 8.23 11.62 17.59
C ILE A 206 9.30 11.93 16.55
N GLY A 207 10.11 12.96 16.79
CA GLY A 207 11.21 13.33 15.89
C GLY A 207 12.31 12.28 15.81
N LEU A 208 12.64 11.65 16.95
CA LEU A 208 13.63 10.57 16.98
C LEU A 208 13.15 9.33 16.25
N GLN A 209 11.89 8.94 16.37
CA GLN A 209 11.31 7.81 15.65
C GLN A 209 11.24 8.06 14.14
N PHE A 210 10.86 9.28 13.74
CA PHE A 210 10.90 9.68 12.33
C PHE A 210 12.31 9.57 11.74
N ASN A 211 13.32 10.08 12.47
CA ASN A 211 14.71 9.97 12.04
C ASN A 211 15.18 8.51 12.00
N GLN A 212 14.72 7.67 12.94
CA GLN A 212 15.05 6.24 12.94
C GLN A 212 14.56 5.56 11.67
N GLN A 213 13.31 5.76 11.29
CA GLN A 213 12.74 5.21 10.06
C GLN A 213 13.53 5.68 8.82
N ARG A 214 13.92 6.95 8.77
CA ARG A 214 14.72 7.50 7.68
C ARG A 214 16.11 6.83 7.61
N TYR A 215 16.83 6.75 8.73
CA TYR A 215 18.16 6.13 8.75
C TYR A 215 18.13 4.63 8.41
N GLU A 216 17.12 3.91 8.88
CA GLU A 216 16.90 2.50 8.53
C GLU A 216 16.59 2.34 7.02
N ALA A 217 15.77 3.23 6.47
CA ALA A 217 15.47 3.23 5.03
C ALA A 217 16.72 3.52 4.19
N ASP A 218 17.53 4.52 4.57
CA ASP A 218 18.78 4.86 3.90
C ASP A 218 19.79 3.71 3.95
N TYR A 219 19.89 3.03 5.09
CA TYR A 219 20.74 1.86 5.26
C TYR A 219 20.26 0.71 4.38
N ARG A 220 19.00 0.36 4.44
CA ARG A 220 18.39 -0.70 3.61
C ARG A 220 18.54 -0.41 2.12
N PHE A 221 18.32 0.83 1.70
CA PHE A 221 18.51 1.23 0.30
C PHE A 221 19.94 0.99 -0.17
N SER A 222 20.94 1.30 0.66
CA SER A 222 22.35 1.04 0.29
C SER A 222 22.66 -0.45 0.14
N LEU A 223 22.06 -1.31 0.99
CA LEU A 223 22.19 -2.78 0.87
C LEU A 223 21.53 -3.32 -0.40
N VAL A 224 20.34 -2.83 -0.73
CA VAL A 224 19.64 -3.20 -1.97
C VAL A 224 20.46 -2.79 -3.19
N ARG A 225 21.01 -1.57 -3.19
CA ARG A 225 21.86 -1.08 -4.28
C ARG A 225 23.11 -1.94 -4.48
N LEU A 226 23.77 -2.39 -3.40
CA LEU A 226 24.86 -3.35 -3.50
C LEU A 226 24.41 -4.65 -4.16
N ARG A 227 23.28 -5.22 -3.72
CA ARG A 227 22.73 -6.46 -4.26
C ARG A 227 22.42 -6.36 -5.76
N GLU A 228 21.87 -5.22 -6.20
CA GLU A 228 21.56 -4.97 -7.61
C GLU A 228 22.80 -4.80 -8.49
N ASN A 229 23.93 -4.37 -7.90
CA ASN A 229 25.17 -4.11 -8.60
C ASN A 229 26.31 -5.03 -8.13
N ALA A 230 25.99 -6.21 -7.59
CA ALA A 230 26.95 -7.09 -6.92
C ALA A 230 28.13 -7.48 -7.82
N GLU A 231 27.86 -7.81 -9.09
CA GLU A 231 28.91 -8.15 -10.07
C GLU A 231 29.86 -6.96 -10.32
N GLY A 232 29.31 -5.76 -10.51
CA GLY A 232 30.09 -4.54 -10.73
C GLY A 232 30.98 -4.23 -9.55
N VAL A 233 30.46 -4.30 -8.32
CA VAL A 233 31.24 -4.08 -7.09
C VAL A 233 32.35 -5.13 -6.94
N ALA A 234 32.06 -6.40 -7.22
CA ALA A 234 33.05 -7.48 -7.17
C ALA A 234 34.17 -7.29 -8.22
N LEU A 235 33.81 -6.90 -9.45
CA LEU A 235 34.79 -6.62 -10.51
C LEU A 235 35.70 -5.44 -10.17
N TYR A 236 35.16 -4.38 -9.54
CA TYR A 236 35.97 -3.24 -9.07
C TYR A 236 36.70 -3.50 -7.75
N ARG A 237 36.43 -4.63 -7.07
CA ARG A 237 36.95 -4.94 -5.71
C ARG A 237 36.59 -3.85 -4.70
N GLY A 238 35.33 -3.38 -4.77
CA GLY A 238 34.85 -2.24 -4.01
C GLY A 238 34.38 -2.57 -2.58
N GLU A 239 34.57 -3.80 -2.07
CA GLU A 239 33.99 -4.29 -0.80
C GLU A 239 34.38 -3.43 0.40
N ASN A 240 35.64 -2.95 0.45
CA ASN A 240 36.08 -2.13 1.56
C ASN A 240 35.45 -0.75 1.59
N GLU A 241 35.23 -0.13 0.44
CA GLU A 241 34.53 1.15 0.33
C GLU A 241 33.06 1.01 0.71
N GLU A 242 32.38 -0.02 0.19
CA GLU A 242 30.99 -0.29 0.53
C GLU A 242 30.83 -0.62 2.03
N LEU A 243 31.74 -1.39 2.61
CA LEU A 243 31.74 -1.66 4.06
C LEU A 243 31.89 -0.36 4.86
N GLY A 244 32.75 0.55 4.41
CA GLY A 244 32.93 1.88 5.01
C GLY A 244 31.63 2.70 4.97
N ASN A 245 30.95 2.71 3.84
CA ASN A 245 29.67 3.38 3.64
C ASN A 245 28.57 2.78 4.52
N PHE A 246 28.47 1.44 4.61
CA PHE A 246 27.50 0.77 5.48
C PHE A 246 27.74 1.10 6.95
N ARG A 247 29.00 1.08 7.41
CA ARG A 247 29.35 1.45 8.79
C ARG A 247 28.96 2.89 9.13
N LYS A 248 29.17 3.85 8.23
CA LYS A 248 28.77 5.25 8.43
C LYS A 248 27.25 5.39 8.56
N ARG A 249 26.49 4.75 7.66
CA ARG A 249 25.02 4.78 7.70
C ARG A 249 24.48 4.10 8.95
N PHE A 250 25.00 2.94 9.30
CA PHE A 250 24.60 2.21 10.50
C PHE A 250 24.98 2.94 11.80
N ALA A 251 26.09 3.66 11.82
CA ALA A 251 26.43 4.53 12.95
C ALA A 251 25.38 5.60 13.23
N SER A 252 24.75 6.15 12.20
CA SER A 252 23.62 7.09 12.36
C SER A 252 22.40 6.42 12.98
N VAL A 253 22.10 5.17 12.58
CA VAL A 253 21.04 4.34 13.18
C VAL A 253 21.32 4.16 14.68
N ILE A 254 22.54 3.74 15.05
CA ILE A 254 22.94 3.52 16.45
C ILE A 254 22.86 4.81 17.26
N ALA A 255 23.42 5.91 16.74
CA ALA A 255 23.42 7.19 17.45
C ALA A 255 22.01 7.69 17.79
N ASN A 256 21.09 7.59 16.82
CA ASN A 256 19.70 7.96 17.02
C ASN A 256 18.99 7.00 17.97
N TRP A 257 19.28 5.69 17.91
CA TRP A 257 18.72 4.69 18.83
C TRP A 257 19.07 4.98 20.29
N TRP A 258 20.30 5.42 20.56
CA TRP A 258 20.68 5.89 21.89
C TRP A 258 19.86 7.10 22.35
N GLY A 259 19.52 7.99 21.44
CA GLY A 259 18.60 9.09 21.69
C GLY A 259 17.20 8.61 22.10
N ILE A 260 16.65 7.66 21.33
CA ILE A 260 15.35 7.02 21.62
C ILE A 260 15.39 6.35 22.99
N MET A 261 16.39 5.51 23.27
CA MET A 261 16.51 4.81 24.57
C MET A 261 16.53 5.77 25.76
N ARG A 262 17.29 6.86 25.66
CA ARG A 262 17.36 7.87 26.75
C ARG A 262 15.99 8.51 26.99
N LYS A 263 15.29 8.89 25.93
CA LYS A 263 13.95 9.53 26.03
C LYS A 263 12.90 8.54 26.48
N GLN A 264 12.93 7.33 25.96
CA GLN A 264 12.02 6.26 26.39
C GLN A 264 12.22 5.87 27.85
N LYS A 265 13.48 5.83 28.32
CA LYS A 265 13.77 5.62 29.76
C LYS A 265 13.13 6.72 30.62
N GLN A 266 13.25 8.00 30.23
CA GLN A 266 12.64 9.11 30.96
C GLN A 266 11.12 9.02 31.00
N LEU A 267 10.51 8.71 29.82
CA LEU A 267 9.07 8.53 29.70
C LEU A 267 8.58 7.35 30.53
N ASN A 268 9.23 6.18 30.42
CA ASN A 268 8.85 4.98 31.16
C ASN A 268 9.00 5.17 32.67
N PHE A 269 10.05 5.85 33.11
CA PHE A 269 10.20 6.16 34.55
C PHE A 269 9.01 6.96 35.07
N PHE A 270 8.58 7.99 34.32
CA PHE A 270 7.39 8.77 34.68
C PHE A 270 6.11 7.92 34.61
N THR A 271 5.84 7.25 33.47
CA THR A 271 4.58 6.52 33.30
C THR A 271 4.41 5.34 34.28
N VAL A 272 5.49 4.61 34.56
CA VAL A 272 5.47 3.53 35.56
C VAL A 272 5.24 4.10 36.95
N SER A 273 5.94 5.18 37.33
CA SER A 273 5.72 5.82 38.64
C SER A 273 4.30 6.35 38.79
N TYR A 274 3.78 7.00 37.73
CA TYR A 274 2.40 7.48 37.67
C TYR A 274 1.40 6.34 37.80
N ALA A 275 1.60 5.21 37.14
CA ALA A 275 0.73 4.04 37.23
C ALA A 275 0.76 3.42 38.67
N GLN A 276 1.91 3.36 39.32
CA GLN A 276 2.01 2.88 40.68
C GLN A 276 1.30 3.80 41.69
N LEU A 277 1.41 5.12 41.51
CA LEU A 277 0.68 6.09 42.33
C LEU A 277 -0.83 5.97 42.13
N ALA A 278 -1.28 5.72 40.88
CA ALA A 278 -2.70 5.55 40.54
C ALA A 278 -3.37 4.39 41.31
N ILE A 279 -2.62 3.34 41.68
CA ILE A 279 -3.14 2.22 42.47
C ILE A 279 -3.50 2.68 43.90
N VAL A 280 -2.64 3.46 44.51
CA VAL A 280 -2.78 3.86 45.94
C VAL A 280 -3.63 5.13 46.08
N PHE A 281 -3.60 6.03 45.15
CA PHE A 281 -4.24 7.35 45.21
C PHE A 281 -5.74 7.30 45.56
N PRO A 282 -6.61 6.48 44.93
CA PRO A 282 -8.02 6.42 45.27
C PRO A 282 -8.27 5.91 46.69
N PHE A 283 -7.40 5.01 47.20
CA PHE A 283 -7.50 4.54 48.60
C PHE A 283 -7.19 5.67 49.57
N VAL A 284 -6.12 6.44 49.36
CA VAL A 284 -5.76 7.58 50.24
C VAL A 284 -6.89 8.61 50.27
N VAL A 285 -7.50 8.90 49.14
CA VAL A 285 -8.56 9.91 49.03
C VAL A 285 -9.89 9.42 49.61
N ALA A 286 -10.20 8.11 49.51
CA ALA A 286 -11.43 7.52 50.06
C ALA A 286 -11.29 7.02 51.53
N ALA A 287 -10.06 6.86 52.03
CA ALA A 287 -9.79 6.36 53.39
C ALA A 287 -10.52 7.10 54.52
N PRO A 288 -10.62 8.45 54.54
CA PRO A 288 -11.34 9.15 55.59
C PRO A 288 -12.81 8.69 55.73
N ARG A 289 -13.48 8.40 54.61
CA ARG A 289 -14.86 7.91 54.61
C ARG A 289 -15.00 6.48 55.08
N TYR A 290 -14.01 5.63 54.80
CA TYR A 290 -13.97 4.26 55.29
C TYR A 290 -13.74 4.22 56.82
N PHE A 291 -12.75 4.96 57.30
CA PHE A 291 -12.43 4.99 58.71
C PHE A 291 -13.48 5.73 59.58
N SER A 292 -14.24 6.65 58.98
CA SER A 292 -15.41 7.27 59.63
C SER A 292 -16.67 6.37 59.65
N GLY A 293 -16.61 5.19 59.00
CA GLY A 293 -17.77 4.30 58.89
C GLY A 293 -18.80 4.72 57.85
N ALA A 294 -18.55 5.76 57.04
CA ALA A 294 -19.47 6.24 56.00
C ALA A 294 -19.58 5.29 54.79
N ILE A 295 -18.57 4.48 54.55
CA ILE A 295 -18.55 3.40 53.53
C ILE A 295 -17.94 2.14 54.11
N GLN A 296 -18.39 0.96 53.64
CA GLN A 296 -17.79 -0.33 53.93
C GLN A 296 -16.59 -0.63 53.03
N LEU A 297 -15.86 -1.73 53.30
CA LEU A 297 -14.70 -2.15 52.54
C LEU A 297 -15.03 -2.33 51.05
N GLY A 298 -16.17 -2.91 50.73
CA GLY A 298 -16.64 -3.07 49.35
C GLY A 298 -16.83 -1.73 48.63
N GLY A 299 -17.36 -0.73 49.34
CA GLY A 299 -17.48 0.63 48.77
C GLY A 299 -16.13 1.28 48.49
N LEU A 300 -15.12 1.05 49.35
CA LEU A 300 -13.75 1.50 49.15
C LEU A 300 -13.12 0.84 47.91
N MET A 301 -13.25 -0.49 47.77
CA MET A 301 -12.72 -1.26 46.63
C MET A 301 -13.43 -0.91 45.32
N GLN A 302 -14.76 -0.72 45.39
CA GLN A 302 -15.56 -0.29 44.22
C GLN A 302 -15.14 1.10 43.75
N THR A 303 -14.92 2.04 44.68
CA THR A 303 -14.47 3.40 44.36
C THR A 303 -13.08 3.38 43.71
N ALA A 304 -12.15 2.59 44.24
CA ALA A 304 -10.82 2.45 43.65
C ALA A 304 -10.87 1.86 42.22
N SER A 305 -11.68 0.83 42.03
CA SER A 305 -11.90 0.23 40.70
C SER A 305 -12.53 1.23 39.71
N ALA A 306 -13.59 1.96 40.12
CA ALA A 306 -14.25 2.96 39.29
C ALA A 306 -13.29 4.13 38.91
N PHE A 307 -12.47 4.58 39.88
CA PHE A 307 -11.45 5.59 39.62
C PHE A 307 -10.45 5.14 38.56
N GLY A 308 -9.97 3.90 38.63
CA GLY A 308 -9.07 3.31 37.64
C GLY A 308 -9.68 3.33 36.24
N GLN A 309 -10.95 2.94 36.06
CA GLN A 309 -11.64 2.95 34.78
C GLN A 309 -11.82 4.37 34.20
N VAL A 310 -12.14 5.35 35.03
CA VAL A 310 -12.23 6.77 34.62
C VAL A 310 -10.85 7.27 34.17
N GLN A 311 -9.82 7.01 34.97
CA GLN A 311 -8.45 7.43 34.66
C GLN A 311 -7.93 6.79 33.36
N GLU A 312 -8.12 5.50 33.19
CA GLU A 312 -7.72 4.78 31.97
C GLU A 312 -8.44 5.32 30.72
N SER A 313 -9.77 5.55 30.83
CA SER A 313 -10.56 6.11 29.74
C SER A 313 -10.14 7.52 29.35
N LEU A 314 -9.75 8.36 30.33
CA LEU A 314 -9.22 9.70 30.07
C LEU A 314 -7.81 9.65 29.46
N SER A 315 -6.95 8.75 29.94
CA SER A 315 -5.60 8.56 29.42
C SER A 315 -5.60 8.06 27.98
N TRP A 316 -6.61 7.27 27.58
CA TRP A 316 -6.74 6.76 26.22
C TRP A 316 -6.65 7.86 25.15
N PHE A 317 -7.27 9.03 25.37
CA PHE A 317 -7.24 10.13 24.40
C PHE A 317 -5.84 10.65 24.11
N ILE A 318 -4.90 10.42 25.00
CA ILE A 318 -3.52 10.88 24.86
C ILE A 318 -2.65 9.78 24.29
N ASP A 319 -2.83 8.57 24.79
CA ASP A 319 -2.07 7.40 24.34
C ASP A 319 -2.33 7.08 22.87
N ILE A 320 -3.53 7.43 22.36
CA ILE A 320 -3.92 7.21 20.97
C ILE A 320 -3.37 8.26 20.00
N TYR A 321 -2.80 9.37 20.48
CA TYR A 321 -2.35 10.48 19.65
C TYR A 321 -1.33 10.10 18.55
N PRO A 322 -0.32 9.26 18.82
CA PRO A 322 0.61 8.78 17.78
C PRO A 322 -0.12 8.02 16.66
N SER A 323 -1.05 7.13 17.04
CA SER A 323 -1.86 6.37 16.07
C SER A 323 -2.79 7.27 15.26
N PHE A 324 -3.33 8.32 15.89
CA PHE A 324 -4.14 9.33 15.19
C PHE A 324 -3.30 10.12 14.18
N ALA A 325 -2.07 10.50 14.53
CA ALA A 325 -1.16 11.21 13.63
C ALA A 325 -0.79 10.33 12.41
N GLU A 326 -0.48 9.06 12.63
CA GLU A 326 -0.17 8.10 11.57
C GLU A 326 -1.39 7.82 10.68
N TRP A 327 -2.57 7.65 11.28
CA TRP A 327 -3.82 7.52 10.54
C TRP A 327 -4.07 8.72 9.62
N LYS A 328 -3.88 9.94 10.16
CA LYS A 328 -4.03 11.17 9.36
C LYS A 328 -3.04 11.19 8.19
N ALA A 329 -1.77 10.89 8.44
CA ALA A 329 -0.76 10.83 7.39
C ALA A 329 -1.10 9.78 6.32
N THR A 330 -1.62 8.63 6.74
CA THR A 330 -2.06 7.56 5.83
C THR A 330 -3.25 8.01 4.96
N VAL A 331 -4.24 8.70 5.54
CA VAL A 331 -5.37 9.28 4.79
C VAL A 331 -4.88 10.31 3.78
N ASP A 332 -3.96 11.20 4.18
CA ASP A 332 -3.41 12.23 3.29
C ASP A 332 -2.64 11.59 2.12
N ARG A 333 -1.83 10.54 2.36
CA ARG A 333 -1.11 9.80 1.30
C ARG A 333 -2.07 9.10 0.33
N LEU A 334 -3.06 8.38 0.84
CA LEU A 334 -4.05 7.68 -0.01
C LEU A 334 -4.90 8.66 -0.83
N THR A 335 -5.26 9.81 -0.24
CA THR A 335 -6.00 10.86 -0.95
C THR A 335 -5.13 11.49 -2.04
N GLY A 336 -3.85 11.74 -1.75
CA GLY A 336 -2.87 12.21 -2.74
C GLY A 336 -2.72 11.23 -3.90
N PHE A 337 -2.57 9.95 -3.59
CA PHE A 337 -2.48 8.90 -4.61
C PHE A 337 -3.73 8.82 -5.50
N ALA A 338 -4.93 8.85 -4.90
CA ALA A 338 -6.17 8.86 -5.67
C ALA A 338 -6.29 10.10 -6.58
N ALA A 339 -5.88 11.28 -6.09
CA ALA A 339 -5.87 12.51 -6.89
C ALA A 339 -4.86 12.43 -8.05
N THR A 340 -3.69 11.83 -7.82
CA THR A 340 -2.67 11.66 -8.87
C THR A 340 -3.14 10.67 -9.94
N LEU A 341 -3.83 9.58 -9.55
CA LEU A 341 -4.46 8.65 -10.49
C LEU A 341 -5.52 9.34 -11.36
N GLU A 342 -6.36 10.18 -10.76
CA GLU A 342 -7.39 10.90 -11.51
C GLU A 342 -6.78 11.93 -12.46
N LYS A 343 -5.76 12.67 -12.02
CA LYS A 343 -5.00 13.58 -12.88
C LYS A 343 -4.37 12.86 -14.08
N ALA A 344 -3.79 11.67 -13.85
CA ALA A 344 -3.23 10.86 -14.93
C ALA A 344 -4.28 10.43 -15.97
N ARG A 345 -5.52 10.20 -15.53
CA ARG A 345 -6.66 9.90 -16.40
C ARG A 345 -7.14 11.14 -17.17
N GLU A 346 -7.30 12.26 -16.48
CA GLU A 346 -7.71 13.52 -17.11
C GLU A 346 -6.73 13.96 -18.18
N GLU A 347 -5.43 13.87 -17.94
CA GLU A 347 -4.41 14.19 -18.94
C GLU A 347 -4.46 13.26 -20.15
N ALA A 348 -4.81 12.00 -19.94
CA ALA A 348 -5.02 11.05 -21.02
C ALA A 348 -6.22 11.40 -21.92
N GLN A 349 -7.26 12.01 -21.34
CA GLN A 349 -8.44 12.46 -22.09
C GLN A 349 -8.21 13.80 -22.82
N ARG A 350 -7.20 14.56 -22.41
CA ARG A 350 -6.81 15.84 -23.03
C ARG A 350 -5.83 15.67 -24.20
N MET A 351 -5.65 14.45 -24.71
CA MET A 351 -4.79 14.22 -25.87
C MET A 351 -5.30 15.06 -27.06
N ASP A 352 -4.44 15.92 -27.61
CA ASP A 352 -4.74 16.69 -28.82
C ASP A 352 -4.75 15.83 -30.10
N GLY A 353 -4.41 14.55 -29.98
CA GLY A 353 -4.34 13.58 -31.06
C GLY A 353 -5.54 12.63 -31.11
N GLU A 354 -6.07 12.39 -32.32
CA GLU A 354 -7.17 11.45 -32.56
C GLU A 354 -6.64 10.08 -32.95
N ARG A 355 -6.86 9.05 -32.14
CA ARG A 355 -6.53 7.65 -32.45
C ARG A 355 -7.80 6.83 -32.64
N ASN A 356 -8.14 6.48 -33.87
CA ASN A 356 -9.40 5.86 -34.24
C ASN A 356 -9.19 4.54 -34.99
N GLU A 357 -10.01 3.53 -34.66
CA GLU A 357 -10.12 2.31 -35.46
C GLU A 357 -11.08 2.54 -36.60
N VAL A 358 -10.61 2.26 -37.83
CA VAL A 358 -11.39 2.45 -39.06
C VAL A 358 -11.53 1.13 -39.84
N LEU A 359 -12.60 1.05 -40.64
CA LEU A 359 -12.75 -0.06 -41.56
C LEU A 359 -11.69 0.10 -42.66
N GLY A 360 -10.74 -0.82 -42.70
CA GLY A 360 -9.60 -0.79 -43.63
C GLY A 360 -8.53 -1.78 -43.21
N GLN A 361 -7.45 -1.87 -43.97
CA GLN A 361 -6.33 -2.78 -43.66
C GLN A 361 -5.01 -2.04 -43.42
N ARG A 362 -4.97 -0.71 -43.59
CA ARG A 362 -3.77 0.11 -43.51
C ARG A 362 -3.81 1.05 -42.33
N TRP A 363 -2.62 1.46 -41.87
CA TRP A 363 -2.47 2.57 -40.94
C TRP A 363 -2.32 3.86 -41.73
N GLU A 364 -3.09 4.87 -41.34
CA GLU A 364 -2.96 6.24 -41.86
C GLU A 364 -2.59 7.14 -40.69
N ILE A 365 -1.43 7.76 -40.76
CA ILE A 365 -0.89 8.66 -39.74
C ILE A 365 -0.76 10.02 -40.42
N GLU A 366 -1.55 11.00 -39.98
CA GLU A 366 -1.66 12.32 -40.60
C GLU A 366 -1.18 13.40 -39.61
N ASN A 367 -0.22 14.23 -40.04
CA ASN A 367 0.30 15.36 -39.29
C ASN A 367 0.68 14.99 -37.82
N LEU A 368 1.39 13.88 -37.65
CA LEU A 368 1.82 13.42 -36.34
C LEU A 368 2.94 14.32 -35.81
N GLU A 369 2.67 14.96 -34.70
CA GLU A 369 3.65 15.67 -33.87
C GLU A 369 3.92 14.89 -32.58
N LEU A 370 5.16 14.83 -32.13
CA LEU A 370 5.56 14.17 -30.88
C LEU A 370 6.35 15.14 -30.02
N GLU A 371 6.02 15.16 -28.73
CA GLU A 371 6.69 15.99 -27.74
C GLU A 371 7.15 15.14 -26.53
N LEU A 372 8.16 15.62 -25.80
CA LEU A 372 8.49 15.13 -24.47
C LEU A 372 7.55 15.74 -23.41
N PRO A 373 7.44 15.17 -22.21
CA PRO A 373 6.60 15.70 -21.13
C PRO A 373 6.88 17.17 -20.80
N GLN A 374 8.12 17.64 -21.06
CA GLN A 374 8.54 19.03 -20.83
C GLN A 374 8.23 19.95 -22.03
N GLY A 375 7.47 19.49 -23.02
CA GLY A 375 7.11 20.27 -24.22
C GLY A 375 8.22 20.40 -25.26
N LYS A 376 9.34 19.65 -25.14
CA LYS A 376 10.38 19.64 -26.16
C LYS A 376 9.92 18.80 -27.36
N PRO A 377 9.89 19.37 -28.60
CA PRO A 377 9.48 18.64 -29.78
C PRO A 377 10.49 17.53 -30.11
N LEU A 378 9.97 16.36 -30.52
CA LEU A 378 10.72 15.22 -31.05
C LEU A 378 10.44 15.03 -32.54
N LEU A 379 9.21 15.32 -32.98
CA LEU A 379 8.75 15.21 -34.35
C LEU A 379 7.78 16.36 -34.58
N SER A 380 8.11 17.22 -35.54
CA SER A 380 7.31 18.43 -35.82
C SER A 380 6.11 18.17 -36.69
N SER A 381 6.21 17.25 -37.67
CA SER A 381 5.08 16.74 -38.47
C SER A 381 5.51 15.51 -39.25
N ALA A 382 4.67 14.47 -39.25
CA ALA A 382 4.86 13.34 -40.16
C ALA A 382 3.51 12.84 -40.69
N THR A 383 3.48 12.56 -41.99
CA THR A 383 2.36 11.86 -42.63
C THR A 383 2.89 10.55 -43.21
N ILE A 384 2.38 9.43 -42.69
CA ILE A 384 2.89 8.09 -42.95
C ILE A 384 1.72 7.16 -43.25
N GLU A 385 1.85 6.37 -44.30
CA GLU A 385 0.95 5.27 -44.61
C GLU A 385 1.72 3.95 -44.44
N LEU A 386 1.17 3.00 -43.66
CA LEU A 386 1.69 1.64 -43.55
C LEU A 386 0.69 0.67 -44.17
N LYS A 387 1.13 -0.09 -45.18
CA LYS A 387 0.28 -1.02 -45.93
C LYS A 387 0.49 -2.47 -45.45
N PRO A 388 -0.54 -3.30 -45.45
CA PRO A 388 -0.39 -4.73 -45.16
C PRO A 388 0.62 -5.37 -46.10
N GLY A 389 1.55 -6.16 -45.54
CA GLY A 389 2.60 -6.84 -46.30
C GLY A 389 3.78 -5.95 -46.70
N GLU A 390 3.71 -4.62 -46.57
CA GLU A 390 4.82 -3.70 -46.77
C GLU A 390 5.63 -3.55 -45.48
N HIS A 391 6.71 -4.30 -45.35
CA HIS A 391 7.56 -4.22 -44.15
C HIS A 391 8.34 -2.91 -44.12
N VAL A 392 8.35 -2.23 -43.00
CA VAL A 392 8.89 -0.88 -42.84
C VAL A 392 10.04 -0.85 -41.82
N LEU A 393 11.16 -0.25 -42.19
CA LEU A 393 12.30 -0.03 -41.29
C LEU A 393 12.39 1.46 -40.93
N VAL A 394 12.33 1.75 -39.63
CA VAL A 394 12.54 3.09 -39.07
C VAL A 394 13.98 3.24 -38.63
N THR A 395 14.69 4.21 -39.18
CA THR A 395 16.11 4.47 -38.88
C THR A 395 16.32 5.92 -38.42
N GLY A 396 17.44 6.19 -37.78
CA GLY A 396 17.81 7.53 -37.30
C GLY A 396 18.72 7.52 -36.11
N PRO A 397 19.23 8.68 -35.64
CA PRO A 397 20.14 8.78 -34.52
C PRO A 397 19.55 8.19 -33.22
N SER A 398 20.41 7.78 -32.30
CA SER A 398 19.98 7.40 -30.94
C SER A 398 19.36 8.62 -30.25
N GLY A 399 18.27 8.42 -29.51
CA GLY A 399 17.57 9.52 -28.82
C GLY A 399 16.66 10.39 -29.69
N ALA A 400 16.55 10.13 -31.01
CA ALA A 400 15.70 10.92 -31.94
C ALA A 400 14.19 10.81 -31.66
N GLY A 401 13.72 9.82 -30.87
CA GLY A 401 12.30 9.64 -30.58
C GLY A 401 11.66 8.43 -31.25
N LYS A 402 12.45 7.53 -31.88
CA LYS A 402 11.92 6.34 -32.58
C LYS A 402 11.04 5.46 -31.69
N SER A 403 11.51 5.11 -30.51
CA SER A 403 10.72 4.34 -29.53
C SER A 403 9.50 5.12 -29.03
N THR A 404 9.57 6.46 -28.97
CA THR A 404 8.43 7.32 -28.64
C THR A 404 7.36 7.28 -29.72
N LEU A 405 7.76 7.20 -31.00
CA LEU A 405 6.82 6.94 -32.10
C LEU A 405 6.06 5.62 -31.87
N PHE A 406 6.75 4.53 -31.56
CA PHE A 406 6.08 3.25 -31.29
C PHE A 406 5.15 3.32 -30.08
N ARG A 407 5.54 4.06 -29.02
CA ARG A 407 4.66 4.30 -27.87
C ARG A 407 3.40 5.09 -28.24
N ALA A 408 3.52 6.08 -29.13
CA ALA A 408 2.37 6.83 -29.65
C ALA A 408 1.46 5.93 -30.49
N LEU A 409 2.02 5.13 -31.41
CA LEU A 409 1.27 4.14 -32.20
C LEU A 409 0.60 3.10 -31.31
N ALA A 410 1.25 2.65 -30.24
CA ALA A 410 0.68 1.75 -29.23
C ALA A 410 -0.42 2.40 -28.38
N GLY A 411 -0.57 3.73 -28.46
CA GLY A 411 -1.55 4.49 -27.67
C GLY A 411 -1.18 4.59 -26.17
N ILE A 412 0.12 4.53 -25.84
CA ILE A 412 0.60 4.68 -24.47
C ILE A 412 1.30 6.02 -24.21
N TRP A 413 1.74 6.73 -25.25
CA TRP A 413 2.38 8.03 -25.15
C TRP A 413 1.33 9.14 -25.22
N PRO A 414 1.19 10.02 -24.22
CA PRO A 414 0.13 11.02 -24.19
C PRO A 414 0.49 12.35 -24.88
N TYR A 415 1.79 12.62 -25.16
CA TYR A 415 2.24 13.92 -25.66
C TYR A 415 2.42 13.85 -27.19
N TRP A 416 1.29 13.87 -27.93
CA TRP A 416 1.27 13.85 -29.38
C TRP A 416 0.03 14.56 -29.93
N LYS A 417 0.12 15.05 -31.19
CA LYS A 417 -0.95 15.69 -31.93
C LYS A 417 -1.08 15.07 -33.31
N GLY A 418 -2.18 15.32 -33.98
CA GLY A 418 -2.47 14.78 -35.30
C GLY A 418 -3.49 13.66 -35.26
N ARG A 419 -3.50 12.81 -36.30
CA ARG A 419 -4.48 11.73 -36.44
C ARG A 419 -3.82 10.40 -36.72
N ILE A 420 -4.19 9.36 -35.99
CA ILE A 420 -3.77 7.98 -36.23
C ILE A 420 -5.03 7.14 -36.49
N LYS A 421 -5.16 6.62 -37.68
CA LYS A 421 -6.19 5.66 -38.06
C LYS A 421 -5.56 4.29 -38.19
N LEU A 422 -6.10 3.29 -37.48
CA LEU A 422 -5.62 1.92 -37.50
C LEU A 422 -6.73 0.95 -37.90
N PRO A 423 -6.40 -0.22 -38.49
CA PRO A 423 -7.38 -1.22 -38.90
C PRO A 423 -8.19 -1.73 -37.70
N LYS A 424 -9.52 -1.73 -37.83
CA LYS A 424 -10.42 -2.20 -36.79
C LYS A 424 -10.23 -3.70 -36.55
N GLY A 425 -10.00 -4.07 -35.28
CA GLY A 425 -9.85 -5.47 -34.86
C GLY A 425 -8.52 -6.10 -35.25
N ALA A 426 -7.55 -5.36 -35.75
CA ALA A 426 -6.21 -5.87 -36.06
C ALA A 426 -5.48 -6.27 -34.79
N ARG A 427 -4.84 -7.44 -34.82
CA ARG A 427 -4.00 -7.92 -33.72
C ARG A 427 -2.63 -7.26 -33.81
N LEU A 428 -2.33 -6.44 -32.82
CA LEU A 428 -1.08 -5.69 -32.73
C LEU A 428 -0.17 -6.30 -31.67
N LEU A 429 1.10 -6.48 -31.98
CA LEU A 429 2.10 -6.88 -30.99
C LEU A 429 3.32 -5.94 -31.06
N PHE A 430 3.72 -5.40 -29.92
CA PHE A 430 4.90 -4.56 -29.77
C PHE A 430 5.96 -5.31 -28.96
N LEU A 431 7.11 -5.56 -29.56
CA LEU A 431 8.27 -6.15 -28.88
C LEU A 431 9.27 -5.05 -28.56
N PRO A 432 9.43 -4.68 -27.29
CA PRO A 432 10.39 -3.66 -26.87
C PRO A 432 11.83 -4.20 -26.91
N GLN A 433 12.80 -3.32 -26.86
CA GLN A 433 14.23 -3.65 -26.80
C GLN A 433 14.56 -4.60 -25.63
N LYS A 434 13.97 -4.36 -24.46
CA LYS A 434 14.04 -5.24 -23.29
C LYS A 434 12.64 -5.80 -22.99
N PRO A 435 12.38 -7.07 -23.32
CA PRO A 435 11.07 -7.65 -23.11
C PRO A 435 10.77 -7.84 -21.62
N TYR A 436 9.51 -7.61 -21.25
CA TYR A 436 9.03 -7.96 -19.92
C TYR A 436 8.82 -9.47 -19.80
N LEU A 437 9.38 -10.07 -18.77
CA LEU A 437 9.22 -11.48 -18.45
C LEU A 437 8.59 -11.60 -17.05
N PRO A 438 7.34 -12.07 -16.94
CA PRO A 438 6.72 -12.30 -15.64
C PRO A 438 7.46 -13.37 -14.85
N VAL A 439 7.54 -13.18 -13.54
CA VAL A 439 8.02 -14.21 -12.60
C VAL A 439 6.98 -15.35 -12.57
N GLY A 440 7.43 -16.58 -12.61
CA GLY A 440 6.55 -17.75 -12.60
C GLY A 440 6.98 -18.83 -13.60
N SER A 441 6.04 -19.66 -14.04
CA SER A 441 6.36 -20.76 -14.95
C SER A 441 6.85 -20.27 -16.32
N LEU A 442 7.73 -21.03 -16.95
CA LEU A 442 8.20 -20.73 -18.30
C LEU A 442 7.03 -20.63 -19.28
N LYS A 443 6.04 -21.53 -19.15
CA LYS A 443 4.81 -21.50 -19.93
C LYS A 443 4.14 -20.13 -19.85
N HIS A 444 3.96 -19.57 -18.65
CA HIS A 444 3.38 -18.24 -18.46
C HIS A 444 4.26 -17.14 -19.07
N ALA A 445 5.58 -17.23 -18.88
CA ALA A 445 6.51 -16.25 -19.44
C ALA A 445 6.51 -16.23 -20.98
N VAL A 446 6.36 -17.38 -21.63
CA VAL A 446 6.30 -17.48 -23.12
C VAL A 446 4.96 -17.01 -23.66
N CYS A 447 3.84 -17.36 -23.02
CA CYS A 447 2.49 -17.05 -23.51
C CYS A 447 2.06 -15.59 -23.28
N TYR A 448 2.70 -14.88 -22.32
CA TYR A 448 2.34 -13.50 -21.98
C TYR A 448 2.25 -12.58 -23.23
N PRO A 449 1.21 -11.70 -23.36
CA PRO A 449 0.19 -11.35 -22.35
C PRO A 449 -1.03 -12.27 -22.32
N GLU A 450 -1.09 -13.29 -23.15
CA GLU A 450 -2.21 -14.23 -23.22
C GLU A 450 -2.18 -15.25 -22.05
N ASP A 451 -3.34 -15.83 -21.78
CA ASP A 451 -3.42 -16.93 -20.79
C ASP A 451 -2.59 -18.13 -21.27
N ALA A 452 -1.83 -18.71 -20.36
CA ALA A 452 -0.98 -19.87 -20.66
C ALA A 452 -1.77 -21.09 -21.18
N ASN A 453 -3.06 -21.21 -20.86
CA ASN A 453 -3.93 -22.30 -21.31
C ASN A 453 -4.49 -22.09 -22.72
N ARG A 454 -4.26 -20.93 -23.34
CA ARG A 454 -4.68 -20.66 -24.72
C ARG A 454 -3.91 -21.49 -25.75
N PHE A 455 -2.70 -21.88 -25.42
CA PHE A 455 -1.79 -22.63 -26.29
C PHE A 455 -1.49 -23.99 -25.70
N SER A 456 -1.39 -25.01 -26.57
CA SER A 456 -0.94 -26.33 -26.18
C SER A 456 0.55 -26.33 -25.83
N ASP A 457 0.96 -27.25 -24.97
CA ASP A 457 2.38 -27.39 -24.61
C ASP A 457 3.26 -27.68 -25.81
N GLU A 458 2.71 -28.36 -26.84
CA GLU A 458 3.45 -28.67 -28.07
C GLU A 458 3.68 -27.42 -28.92
N GLU A 459 2.67 -26.56 -29.10
CA GLU A 459 2.83 -25.27 -29.78
C GLU A 459 3.89 -24.37 -29.11
N ILE A 460 3.90 -24.38 -27.76
CA ILE A 460 4.89 -23.62 -26.99
C ILE A 460 6.29 -24.20 -27.19
N ARG A 461 6.45 -25.53 -27.12
CA ARG A 461 7.73 -26.20 -27.37
C ARG A 461 8.24 -25.97 -28.77
N GLU A 462 7.37 -26.03 -29.78
CA GLU A 462 7.72 -25.73 -31.16
C GLU A 462 8.17 -24.28 -31.35
N SER A 463 7.46 -23.34 -30.72
CA SER A 463 7.84 -21.92 -30.80
C SER A 463 9.22 -21.65 -30.18
N LEU A 464 9.50 -22.27 -29.02
CA LEU A 464 10.82 -22.18 -28.36
C LEU A 464 11.93 -22.81 -29.19
N LYS A 465 11.69 -23.99 -29.76
CA LYS A 465 12.67 -24.66 -30.66
C LYS A 465 12.95 -23.80 -31.90
N ALA A 466 11.91 -23.22 -32.51
CA ALA A 466 12.04 -22.41 -33.71
C ALA A 466 12.93 -21.18 -33.49
N VAL A 467 12.91 -20.57 -32.30
CA VAL A 467 13.77 -19.42 -31.96
C VAL A 467 15.11 -19.81 -31.34
N GLY A 468 15.47 -21.11 -31.31
CA GLY A 468 16.75 -21.58 -30.78
C GLY A 468 16.81 -21.71 -29.25
N LEU A 469 15.67 -21.85 -28.57
CA LEU A 469 15.55 -22.06 -27.11
C LEU A 469 15.11 -23.49 -26.76
N GLN A 470 15.58 -24.49 -27.51
CA GLN A 470 15.20 -25.90 -27.32
C GLN A 470 15.57 -26.43 -25.92
N SER A 471 16.63 -25.92 -25.29
CA SER A 471 17.02 -26.31 -23.94
C SER A 471 15.96 -25.97 -22.88
N LEU A 472 15.20 -24.90 -23.09
CA LEU A 472 14.13 -24.47 -22.21
C LEU A 472 12.82 -25.23 -22.49
N ALA A 473 12.64 -25.78 -23.69
CA ALA A 473 11.42 -26.45 -24.10
C ALA A 473 11.12 -27.74 -23.32
N ALA A 474 12.11 -28.30 -22.59
CA ALA A 474 11.98 -29.54 -21.84
C ALA A 474 11.08 -29.39 -20.59
N ASP A 475 11.13 -28.24 -19.92
CA ASP A 475 10.44 -28.00 -18.63
C ASP A 475 9.65 -26.68 -18.64
N LEU A 476 8.45 -26.72 -19.21
CA LEU A 476 7.54 -25.57 -19.26
C LEU A 476 6.97 -25.19 -17.88
N GLY A 477 6.97 -26.13 -16.93
CA GLY A 477 6.47 -25.91 -15.56
C GLY A 477 7.48 -25.23 -14.63
N ARG A 478 8.76 -25.20 -14.99
CA ARG A 478 9.81 -24.56 -14.19
C ARG A 478 9.49 -23.11 -13.92
N SER A 479 9.51 -22.73 -12.64
CA SER A 479 9.16 -21.39 -12.17
C SER A 479 10.40 -20.64 -11.71
N GLU A 480 10.68 -19.48 -12.34
CA GLU A 480 11.89 -18.70 -12.11
C GLU A 480 11.62 -17.19 -12.29
N ASN A 481 12.62 -16.38 -11.92
CA ASN A 481 12.73 -15.01 -12.39
C ASN A 481 13.48 -14.99 -13.73
N TRP A 482 12.76 -15.21 -14.81
CA TRP A 482 13.33 -15.38 -16.15
C TRP A 482 14.15 -14.19 -16.64
N ALA A 483 13.83 -12.99 -16.17
CA ALA A 483 14.62 -11.80 -16.48
C ALA A 483 16.03 -11.81 -15.90
N GLN A 484 16.27 -12.60 -14.84
CA GLN A 484 17.59 -12.77 -14.22
C GLN A 484 18.30 -14.05 -14.68
N VAL A 485 17.55 -15.07 -15.09
CA VAL A 485 18.08 -16.37 -15.50
C VAL A 485 18.54 -16.33 -16.96
N LEU A 486 17.79 -15.66 -17.83
CA LEU A 486 18.07 -15.62 -19.27
C LEU A 486 18.99 -14.45 -19.63
N SER A 487 19.97 -14.73 -20.49
CA SER A 487 20.77 -13.68 -21.15
C SER A 487 19.91 -12.73 -21.97
N GLY A 488 20.40 -11.53 -22.27
CA GLY A 488 19.66 -10.56 -23.08
C GLY A 488 19.22 -11.11 -24.45
N GLY A 489 20.08 -11.91 -25.08
CA GLY A 489 19.76 -12.57 -26.36
C GLY A 489 18.66 -13.63 -26.22
N GLU A 490 18.69 -14.44 -25.16
CA GLU A 490 17.63 -15.43 -24.90
C GLU A 490 16.29 -14.77 -24.57
N GLN A 491 16.30 -13.65 -23.82
CA GLN A 491 15.09 -12.86 -23.57
C GLN A 491 14.49 -12.33 -24.87
N GLN A 492 15.33 -11.82 -25.79
CA GLN A 492 14.87 -11.36 -27.10
C GLN A 492 14.33 -12.54 -27.94
N ARG A 493 15.00 -13.69 -27.98
CA ARG A 493 14.48 -14.90 -28.68
C ARG A 493 13.13 -15.34 -28.09
N LEU A 494 12.95 -15.29 -26.78
CA LEU A 494 11.67 -15.60 -26.15
C LEU A 494 10.55 -14.63 -26.57
N ALA A 495 10.86 -13.34 -26.78
CA ALA A 495 9.90 -12.39 -27.31
C ALA A 495 9.48 -12.73 -28.76
N PHE A 496 10.40 -13.26 -29.58
CA PHE A 496 10.06 -13.78 -30.91
C PHE A 496 9.18 -15.04 -30.85
N ALA A 497 9.40 -15.93 -29.88
CA ALA A 497 8.50 -17.07 -29.65
C ALA A 497 7.07 -16.60 -29.33
N ARG A 498 6.89 -15.51 -28.56
CA ARG A 498 5.59 -14.87 -28.34
C ARG A 498 4.93 -14.40 -29.65
N ALA A 499 5.70 -13.82 -30.57
CA ALA A 499 5.18 -13.39 -31.86
C ALA A 499 4.69 -14.58 -32.68
N LEU A 500 5.43 -15.69 -32.67
CA LEU A 500 5.03 -16.93 -33.37
C LEU A 500 3.73 -17.52 -32.83
N LEU A 501 3.54 -17.50 -31.50
CA LEU A 501 2.32 -17.98 -30.85
C LEU A 501 1.12 -17.08 -31.12
N ASN A 502 1.30 -15.77 -30.98
CA ASN A 502 0.21 -14.80 -31.07
C ASN A 502 -0.21 -14.49 -32.52
N ARG A 503 0.64 -14.75 -33.51
CA ARG A 503 0.40 -14.52 -34.95
C ARG A 503 -0.26 -13.16 -35.20
N PRO A 504 0.38 -12.03 -34.86
CA PRO A 504 -0.20 -10.70 -35.01
C PRO A 504 -0.35 -10.32 -36.47
N ASP A 505 -1.30 -9.44 -36.79
CA ASP A 505 -1.43 -8.85 -38.11
C ASP A 505 -0.35 -7.77 -38.35
N TRP A 506 0.03 -7.08 -37.24
CA TRP A 506 1.09 -6.09 -37.22
C TRP A 506 2.05 -6.34 -36.07
N LEU A 507 3.33 -6.48 -36.39
CA LEU A 507 4.41 -6.72 -35.43
C LEU A 507 5.38 -5.54 -35.43
N PHE A 508 5.42 -4.80 -34.33
CA PHE A 508 6.34 -3.67 -34.11
C PHE A 508 7.55 -4.15 -33.29
N LEU A 509 8.75 -3.96 -33.84
CA LEU A 509 10.01 -4.43 -33.29
C LEU A 509 10.90 -3.23 -32.92
N ASP A 510 10.98 -2.88 -31.63
CA ASP A 510 11.81 -1.76 -31.13
C ASP A 510 13.18 -2.29 -30.73
N GLU A 511 14.14 -2.28 -31.66
CA GLU A 511 15.50 -2.81 -31.47
C GLU A 511 15.50 -4.23 -30.85
N ALA A 512 14.49 -5.03 -31.18
CA ALA A 512 14.19 -6.31 -30.51
C ALA A 512 15.26 -7.41 -30.75
N THR A 513 16.29 -7.13 -31.55
CA THR A 513 17.45 -8.01 -31.82
C THR A 513 18.80 -7.37 -31.47
N ALA A 514 18.79 -6.27 -30.71
CA ALA A 514 20.01 -5.51 -30.41
C ALA A 514 21.07 -6.33 -29.65
N SER A 515 20.64 -7.29 -28.81
CA SER A 515 21.52 -8.16 -28.01
C SER A 515 21.95 -9.46 -28.75
N LEU A 516 21.57 -9.61 -30.02
CA LEU A 516 21.87 -10.81 -30.80
C LEU A 516 22.98 -10.55 -31.82
N PRO A 517 23.80 -11.55 -32.17
CA PRO A 517 24.66 -11.53 -33.34
C PRO A 517 23.87 -11.28 -34.64
N GLU A 518 24.53 -10.77 -35.70
CA GLU A 518 23.84 -10.48 -36.96
C GLU A 518 23.27 -11.73 -37.64
N GLU A 519 23.95 -12.87 -37.54
CA GLU A 519 23.47 -14.14 -38.09
C GLU A 519 22.18 -14.59 -37.41
N ASP A 520 22.09 -14.47 -36.08
CA ASP A 520 20.91 -14.79 -35.31
C ASP A 520 19.74 -13.84 -35.61
N GLN A 521 20.03 -12.55 -35.73
CA GLN A 521 19.06 -11.55 -36.21
C GLN A 521 18.51 -11.94 -37.58
N ALA A 522 19.37 -12.26 -38.52
CA ALA A 522 18.99 -12.68 -39.85
C ALA A 522 18.12 -13.95 -39.84
N ALA A 523 18.48 -14.91 -39.01
CA ALA A 523 17.70 -16.15 -38.83
C ALA A 523 16.29 -15.87 -38.29
N LEU A 524 16.15 -15.01 -37.26
CA LEU A 524 14.86 -14.65 -36.70
C LEU A 524 13.95 -13.88 -37.67
N TYR A 525 14.51 -12.94 -38.46
CA TYR A 525 13.72 -12.23 -39.44
C TYR A 525 13.25 -13.14 -40.59
N ARG A 526 14.09 -14.09 -41.02
CA ARG A 526 13.69 -15.13 -41.98
C ARG A 526 12.59 -16.00 -41.41
N LEU A 527 12.74 -16.46 -40.16
CA LEU A 527 11.73 -17.25 -39.44
C LEU A 527 10.38 -16.53 -39.38
N LEU A 528 10.36 -15.24 -39.03
CA LEU A 528 9.10 -14.47 -39.03
C LEU A 528 8.45 -14.43 -40.40
N ARG A 529 9.21 -14.20 -41.48
CA ARG A 529 8.67 -14.16 -42.86
C ARG A 529 8.12 -15.53 -43.30
N GLU A 530 8.77 -16.61 -42.91
CA GLU A 530 8.35 -17.98 -43.25
C GLU A 530 7.12 -18.45 -42.45
N ARG A 531 7.10 -18.19 -41.16
CA ARG A 531 6.05 -18.68 -40.25
C ARG A 531 4.86 -17.73 -40.11
N LEU A 532 5.05 -16.45 -40.39
CA LEU A 532 4.06 -15.38 -40.28
C LEU A 532 3.96 -14.57 -41.59
N PRO A 533 3.66 -15.19 -42.74
CA PRO A 533 3.69 -14.51 -44.04
C PRO A 533 2.64 -13.40 -44.18
N SER A 534 1.57 -13.44 -43.41
CA SER A 534 0.52 -12.39 -43.38
C SER A 534 0.82 -11.24 -42.41
N THR A 535 1.83 -11.36 -41.55
CA THR A 535 2.19 -10.34 -40.58
C THR A 535 3.02 -9.22 -41.23
N THR A 536 2.63 -7.99 -41.01
CA THR A 536 3.40 -6.82 -41.44
C THR A 536 4.40 -6.42 -40.35
N LEU A 537 5.68 -6.33 -40.72
CA LEU A 537 6.76 -5.96 -39.79
C LEU A 537 7.03 -4.46 -39.87
N VAL A 538 7.08 -3.80 -38.72
CA VAL A 538 7.54 -2.42 -38.58
C VAL A 538 8.67 -2.44 -37.54
N SER A 539 9.90 -2.22 -38.02
CA SER A 539 11.09 -2.39 -37.17
C SER A 539 11.83 -1.08 -36.95
N ILE A 540 12.29 -0.82 -35.75
CA ILE A 540 13.33 0.15 -35.43
C ILE A 540 14.65 -0.60 -35.35
N GLY A 541 15.67 -0.13 -36.09
CA GLY A 541 16.99 -0.75 -36.03
C GLY A 541 18.07 0.14 -36.60
N HIS A 542 19.33 -0.15 -36.22
CA HIS A 542 20.50 0.61 -36.65
C HIS A 542 21.43 -0.19 -37.56
N ARG A 543 21.25 -1.52 -37.64
CA ARG A 543 22.12 -2.39 -38.44
C ARG A 543 21.68 -2.39 -39.92
N GLU A 544 22.62 -2.21 -40.82
CA GLU A 544 22.37 -2.18 -42.26
C GLU A 544 21.77 -3.50 -42.79
N GLY A 545 22.15 -4.63 -42.18
CA GLY A 545 21.60 -5.95 -42.52
C GLY A 545 20.09 -6.10 -42.36
N LEU A 546 19.42 -5.19 -41.67
CA LEU A 546 17.95 -5.20 -41.54
C LEU A 546 17.23 -4.70 -42.80
N ALA A 547 17.86 -3.85 -43.60
CA ALA A 547 17.26 -3.26 -44.80
C ALA A 547 16.75 -4.32 -45.79
N GLN A 548 17.43 -5.47 -45.91
CA GLN A 548 17.04 -6.55 -46.84
C GLN A 548 15.68 -7.22 -46.49
N TYR A 549 15.19 -7.06 -45.25
CA TYR A 549 13.92 -7.64 -44.79
C TYR A 549 12.74 -6.66 -44.90
N HIS A 550 13.00 -5.41 -45.34
CA HIS A 550 12.02 -4.34 -45.40
C HIS A 550 11.96 -3.71 -46.80
N GLN A 551 10.77 -3.37 -47.27
CA GLN A 551 10.56 -2.76 -48.59
C GLN A 551 10.58 -1.23 -48.52
N LYS A 552 10.25 -0.66 -47.36
CA LYS A 552 10.15 0.79 -47.17
C LYS A 552 11.04 1.20 -45.98
N ARG A 553 11.71 2.32 -46.16
CA ARG A 553 12.52 2.90 -45.06
C ARG A 553 11.96 4.26 -44.68
N LEU A 554 11.83 4.49 -43.39
CA LEU A 554 11.53 5.80 -42.81
C LEU A 554 12.77 6.29 -42.08
N ALA A 555 13.35 7.39 -42.55
CA ALA A 555 14.57 7.94 -41.96
C ALA A 555 14.26 9.18 -41.15
N TRP A 556 14.75 9.21 -39.92
CA TRP A 556 14.63 10.36 -39.02
C TRP A 556 15.73 11.37 -39.31
N HIS A 557 15.35 12.58 -39.73
CA HIS A 557 16.25 13.71 -40.04
C HIS A 557 15.84 14.93 -39.22
N GLY A 558 16.63 15.27 -38.18
CA GLY A 558 16.27 16.36 -37.26
C GLY A 558 14.96 16.07 -36.55
N ASP A 559 13.94 16.84 -36.79
CA ASP A 559 12.57 16.72 -36.30
C ASP A 559 11.55 16.24 -37.34
N ALA A 560 12.03 15.72 -38.49
CA ALA A 560 11.20 15.18 -39.57
C ALA A 560 11.44 13.68 -39.77
N LEU A 561 10.41 12.97 -40.22
CA LEU A 561 10.46 11.55 -40.61
C LEU A 561 10.13 11.44 -42.10
N LEU A 562 11.11 11.05 -42.89
CA LEU A 562 11.04 11.01 -44.34
C LEU A 562 11.02 9.57 -44.86
N ALA A 563 10.19 9.28 -45.85
CA ALA A 563 10.22 8.02 -46.59
C ALA A 563 11.36 8.04 -47.61
N SER A 564 12.18 7.01 -47.63
CA SER A 564 13.28 6.82 -48.59
C SER A 564 13.23 5.45 -49.23
#